data_336e32915bb7b2d4c21b9d12a621ca35
#
_entry.id   336e32915bb7b2d4c21b9d12a621ca35
#
_cell.length_a   1.000
_cell.length_b   1.000
_cell.length_c   1.000
_cell.angle_alpha   90.00
_cell.angle_beta   90.00
_cell.angle_gamma   90.00
#
_symmetry.space_group_name_H-M   'P 1'
#
loop_
_entity.id
_entity.type
_entity.pdbx_description
1 polymer ?
#
loop_
_entity_poly.entity_id
_entity_poly.type
_entity_poly.pdbx_seq_one_letter_code
_entity_poly.pdbx_strand_id
1 'polypeptide(L)'
;DIGKNIVGVVLGCNGYEVVDIGVMVPCATIIDKARTEQVDVVGLSGLITPSLDEMVQVAKEFEHEKIGVPLLIGGATTSARHTAVKIAPVYSGDVVHVTDASRAAGVVENLLNPAHREAFVSANRAAQARDVENFQKRQQATLVPYATAVANRWTTDWSVAEIATPEFLGVRPLPKVPLADLVPFIDWSPFFMAWELKGKYPLILEDPTVGTEARKLFDDARRMLDEIVAQESLEARGVYGFFPANSEGDDILLYTDDERKTESGRVHTLRQQWERRGQSTFHALADFIAPTSSGRKDYLGAFACTAGHGCAEIAARHDRDHDDYNSIMVKALADRLAEAFAEWLHKRARDDWGFGKSEGLDNEALIAEGYRGIRPAPGYPACPDHTEKPALFALLGATEAAGMNLTESFAMTPAASVCGLYFGHPESRYFAVDRITRDQVEDYAARKGMPVADVERWLAPNLGYDP
;
A
#
# COMPACT_ATOMS: atom_id res chain seq x y z
N ASP A 1 -6.13 -0.04 -10.11
CA ASP A 1 -7.13 -0.01 -11.19
C ASP A 1 -8.10 -1.20 -11.18
N ILE A 2 -7.74 -2.36 -10.60
CA ILE A 2 -8.60 -3.55 -10.57
C ILE A 2 -9.99 -3.22 -9.99
N GLY A 3 -10.07 -2.65 -8.81
CA GLY A 3 -11.35 -2.27 -8.19
C GLY A 3 -12.15 -1.28 -9.02
N LYS A 4 -11.48 -0.30 -9.66
CA LYS A 4 -12.12 0.65 -10.57
C LYS A 4 -12.74 -0.06 -11.78
N ASN A 5 -12.01 -0.98 -12.38
CA ASN A 5 -12.49 -1.74 -13.54
C ASN A 5 -13.68 -2.63 -13.17
N ILE A 6 -13.64 -3.29 -12.01
CA ILE A 6 -14.77 -4.09 -11.51
C ILE A 6 -16.02 -3.21 -11.32
N VAL A 7 -15.88 -2.01 -10.75
CA VAL A 7 -16.99 -1.05 -10.62
C VAL A 7 -17.55 -0.67 -12.01
N GLY A 8 -16.67 -0.41 -12.97
CA GLY A 8 -17.07 -0.09 -14.35
C GLY A 8 -17.88 -1.23 -14.98
N VAL A 9 -17.42 -2.47 -14.85
CA VAL A 9 -18.13 -3.65 -15.36
C VAL A 9 -19.49 -3.82 -14.66
N VAL A 10 -19.55 -3.69 -13.33
CA VAL A 10 -20.80 -3.80 -12.56
C VAL A 10 -21.80 -2.74 -13.01
N LEU A 11 -21.39 -1.50 -13.21
CA LEU A 11 -22.26 -0.43 -13.70
C LEU A 11 -22.72 -0.71 -15.13
N GLY A 12 -21.82 -1.11 -16.03
CA GLY A 12 -22.16 -1.49 -17.40
C GLY A 12 -23.19 -2.63 -17.49
N CYS A 13 -23.02 -3.67 -16.66
CA CYS A 13 -23.99 -4.78 -16.55
C CYS A 13 -25.37 -4.34 -16.02
N ASN A 14 -25.43 -3.22 -15.30
CA ASN A 14 -26.69 -2.65 -14.79
C ASN A 14 -27.26 -1.56 -15.73
N GLY A 15 -26.76 -1.45 -16.96
CA GLY A 15 -27.31 -0.60 -18.00
C GLY A 15 -26.83 0.87 -17.95
N TYR A 16 -25.78 1.17 -17.22
CA TYR A 16 -25.15 2.49 -17.22
C TYR A 16 -24.07 2.56 -18.32
N GLU A 17 -23.98 3.69 -18.99
CA GLU A 17 -22.85 4.00 -19.86
C GLU A 17 -21.66 4.44 -19.00
N VAL A 18 -20.53 3.76 -19.15
CA VAL A 18 -19.33 4.00 -18.36
C VAL A 18 -18.23 4.58 -19.24
N VAL A 19 -17.78 5.78 -18.92
CA VAL A 19 -16.63 6.42 -19.56
C VAL A 19 -15.41 6.22 -18.67
N ASP A 20 -14.61 5.21 -18.97
CA ASP A 20 -13.34 4.95 -18.26
C ASP A 20 -12.23 5.80 -18.87
N ILE A 21 -11.67 6.71 -18.07
CA ILE A 21 -10.59 7.62 -18.48
C ILE A 21 -9.20 7.17 -18.01
N GLY A 22 -9.11 5.95 -17.47
CA GLY A 22 -7.84 5.35 -17.07
C GLY A 22 -7.45 5.59 -15.61
N VAL A 23 -6.15 5.59 -15.35
CA VAL A 23 -5.54 5.74 -14.02
C VAL A 23 -4.57 6.92 -14.01
N MET A 24 -4.31 7.48 -12.83
CA MET A 24 -3.44 8.66 -12.65
C MET A 24 -3.84 9.85 -13.53
N VAL A 25 -5.16 10.06 -13.64
CA VAL A 25 -5.72 11.10 -14.49
C VAL A 25 -5.64 12.44 -13.79
N PRO A 26 -5.07 13.49 -14.43
CA PRO A 26 -5.02 14.83 -13.86
C PRO A 26 -6.43 15.39 -13.59
N CYS A 27 -6.58 16.16 -12.50
CA CYS A 27 -7.87 16.76 -12.11
C CYS A 27 -8.52 17.56 -13.24
N ALA A 28 -7.74 18.35 -14.00
CA ALA A 28 -8.24 19.12 -15.13
C ALA A 28 -8.87 18.23 -16.22
N THR A 29 -8.33 17.05 -16.48
CA THR A 29 -8.87 16.08 -17.43
C THR A 29 -10.18 15.47 -16.94
N ILE A 30 -10.28 15.19 -15.63
CA ILE A 30 -11.53 14.70 -15.01
C ILE A 30 -12.65 15.73 -15.18
N ILE A 31 -12.35 16.99 -14.91
CA ILE A 31 -13.29 18.11 -15.07
C ILE A 31 -13.75 18.27 -16.51
N ASP A 32 -12.79 18.31 -17.45
CA ASP A 32 -13.09 18.44 -18.87
C ASP A 32 -14.00 17.32 -19.37
N LYS A 33 -13.68 16.07 -19.00
CA LYS A 33 -14.49 14.91 -19.34
C LYS A 33 -15.86 14.94 -18.68
N ALA A 34 -15.98 15.30 -17.43
CA ALA A 34 -17.27 15.41 -16.75
C ALA A 34 -18.22 16.40 -17.48
N ARG A 35 -17.66 17.47 -18.03
CA ARG A 35 -18.42 18.48 -18.81
C ARG A 35 -18.74 18.04 -20.23
N THR A 36 -17.74 17.52 -20.95
CA THR A 36 -17.90 17.17 -22.36
C THR A 36 -18.83 15.99 -22.57
N GLU A 37 -18.76 15.01 -21.69
CA GLU A 37 -19.62 13.81 -21.72
C GLU A 37 -20.97 14.03 -20.98
N GLN A 38 -21.13 15.17 -20.28
CA GLN A 38 -22.36 15.50 -19.52
C GLN A 38 -22.78 14.38 -18.57
N VAL A 39 -21.80 13.85 -17.82
CA VAL A 39 -22.01 12.68 -16.95
C VAL A 39 -22.97 12.98 -15.80
N ASP A 40 -23.74 11.99 -15.38
CA ASP A 40 -24.67 12.08 -14.25
C ASP A 40 -23.98 11.84 -12.90
N VAL A 41 -22.82 11.14 -12.89
CA VAL A 41 -22.05 10.76 -11.69
C VAL A 41 -20.57 10.67 -12.05
N VAL A 42 -19.68 11.02 -11.11
CA VAL A 42 -18.24 10.80 -11.26
C VAL A 42 -17.75 9.86 -10.15
N GLY A 43 -17.02 8.82 -10.52
CA GLY A 43 -16.39 7.88 -9.60
C GLY A 43 -14.88 8.10 -9.50
N LEU A 44 -14.36 8.19 -8.26
CA LEU A 44 -12.93 8.29 -7.95
C LEU A 44 -12.49 7.08 -7.15
N SER A 45 -11.41 6.42 -7.57
CA SER A 45 -10.86 5.24 -6.91
C SER A 45 -9.42 5.48 -6.45
N GLY A 46 -9.13 5.28 -5.16
CA GLY A 46 -7.81 5.48 -4.56
C GLY A 46 -7.15 4.16 -4.17
N LEU A 47 -5.91 3.95 -4.62
CA LEU A 47 -5.12 2.76 -4.29
C LEU A 47 -4.06 3.05 -3.22
N ILE A 48 -3.42 4.20 -3.27
CA ILE A 48 -2.36 4.62 -2.35
C ILE A 48 -2.75 5.91 -1.62
N THR A 49 -2.13 6.16 -0.48
CA THR A 49 -2.45 7.31 0.38
C THR A 49 -2.48 8.67 -0.35
N PRO A 50 -1.56 9.00 -1.25
CA PRO A 50 -1.62 10.27 -2.00
C PRO A 50 -2.90 10.48 -2.81
N SER A 51 -3.58 9.41 -3.22
CA SER A 51 -4.88 9.51 -3.91
C SER A 51 -5.96 10.18 -3.06
N LEU A 52 -5.84 10.16 -1.74
CA LEU A 52 -6.80 10.77 -0.84
C LEU A 52 -6.83 12.30 -0.97
N ASP A 53 -5.65 12.92 -1.08
CA ASP A 53 -5.55 14.38 -1.25
C ASP A 53 -5.96 14.80 -2.65
N GLU A 54 -5.63 13.99 -3.67
CA GLU A 54 -6.12 14.22 -5.04
C GLU A 54 -7.66 14.21 -5.12
N MET A 55 -8.32 13.31 -4.39
CA MET A 55 -9.79 13.28 -4.32
C MET A 55 -10.36 14.54 -3.67
N VAL A 56 -9.70 15.05 -2.62
CA VAL A 56 -10.08 16.32 -2.00
C VAL A 56 -9.90 17.48 -2.98
N GLN A 57 -8.79 17.49 -3.74
CA GLN A 57 -8.55 18.52 -4.76
C GLN A 57 -9.58 18.46 -5.88
N VAL A 58 -9.91 17.27 -6.38
CA VAL A 58 -10.98 17.11 -7.39
C VAL A 58 -12.29 17.66 -6.86
N ALA A 59 -12.66 17.35 -5.62
CA ALA A 59 -13.91 17.86 -5.03
C ALA A 59 -13.92 19.41 -4.92
N LYS A 60 -12.80 20.03 -4.51
CA LYS A 60 -12.64 21.50 -4.47
C LYS A 60 -12.78 22.13 -5.86
N GLU A 61 -12.15 21.54 -6.87
CA GLU A 61 -12.24 22.04 -8.23
C GLU A 61 -13.64 21.88 -8.80
N PHE A 62 -14.36 20.78 -8.51
CA PHE A 62 -15.77 20.60 -8.88
C PHE A 62 -16.65 21.68 -8.25
N GLU A 63 -16.39 22.05 -6.98
CA GLU A 63 -17.09 23.17 -6.32
C GLU A 63 -16.78 24.51 -6.99
N HIS A 64 -15.50 24.78 -7.24
CA HIS A 64 -15.05 26.01 -7.89
C HIS A 64 -15.65 26.18 -9.29
N GLU A 65 -15.65 25.09 -10.06
CA GLU A 65 -16.17 25.04 -11.42
C GLU A 65 -17.70 24.86 -11.50
N LYS A 66 -18.38 24.80 -10.34
CA LYS A 66 -19.84 24.64 -10.19
C LYS A 66 -20.40 23.40 -10.92
N ILE A 67 -19.65 22.30 -10.89
CA ILE A 67 -20.09 21.03 -11.43
C ILE A 67 -20.83 20.30 -10.30
N GLY A 68 -22.16 20.19 -10.38
CA GLY A 68 -23.03 19.69 -9.31
C GLY A 68 -23.31 18.18 -9.37
N VAL A 69 -22.52 17.36 -10.08
CA VAL A 69 -22.74 15.91 -10.18
C VAL A 69 -22.30 15.17 -8.93
N PRO A 70 -22.99 14.10 -8.50
CA PRO A 70 -22.55 13.30 -7.37
C PRO A 70 -21.15 12.71 -7.55
N LEU A 71 -20.37 12.68 -6.46
CA LEU A 71 -19.06 12.02 -6.40
C LEU A 71 -19.15 10.69 -5.65
N LEU A 72 -18.75 9.60 -6.29
CA LEU A 72 -18.54 8.29 -5.66
C LEU A 72 -17.08 8.14 -5.29
N ILE A 73 -16.82 7.83 -4.03
CA ILE A 73 -15.46 7.65 -3.50
C ILE A 73 -15.26 6.20 -3.14
N GLY A 74 -14.26 5.56 -3.74
CA GLY A 74 -13.96 4.15 -3.51
C GLY A 74 -12.47 3.84 -3.62
N GLY A 75 -12.12 2.56 -3.48
CA GLY A 75 -10.74 2.07 -3.54
C GLY A 75 -10.13 1.74 -2.18
N ALA A 76 -9.04 0.98 -2.21
CA ALA A 76 -8.46 0.31 -1.04
C ALA A 76 -8.03 1.25 0.11
N THR A 77 -7.61 2.48 -0.20
CA THR A 77 -7.17 3.46 0.80
C THR A 77 -8.28 4.36 1.31
N THR A 78 -9.45 4.35 0.67
CA THR A 78 -10.57 5.22 1.05
C THR A 78 -11.35 4.68 2.24
N SER A 79 -12.09 5.56 2.90
CA SER A 79 -13.01 5.17 3.98
C SER A 79 -14.18 6.14 4.07
N ALA A 80 -15.31 5.68 4.59
CA ALA A 80 -16.48 6.53 4.87
C ALA A 80 -16.09 7.74 5.74
N ARG A 81 -15.20 7.53 6.70
CA ARG A 81 -14.68 8.61 7.56
C ARG A 81 -13.89 9.66 6.79
N HIS A 82 -12.92 9.26 5.97
CA HIS A 82 -12.15 10.21 5.15
C HIS A 82 -13.09 10.99 4.22
N THR A 83 -14.01 10.30 3.57
CA THR A 83 -15.02 10.92 2.72
C THR A 83 -15.85 11.97 3.48
N ALA A 84 -16.31 11.62 4.68
CA ALA A 84 -17.14 12.53 5.52
C ALA A 84 -16.35 13.73 6.07
N VAL A 85 -15.07 13.53 6.44
CA VAL A 85 -14.28 14.56 7.15
C VAL A 85 -13.52 15.48 6.19
N LYS A 86 -13.02 14.96 5.06
CA LYS A 86 -12.12 15.72 4.18
C LYS A 86 -12.74 16.06 2.82
N ILE A 87 -13.58 15.20 2.24
CA ILE A 87 -14.13 15.40 0.89
C ILE A 87 -15.49 16.11 0.94
N ALA A 88 -16.45 15.56 1.70
CA ALA A 88 -17.81 16.13 1.77
C ALA A 88 -17.87 17.60 2.23
N PRO A 89 -17.01 18.10 3.15
CA PRO A 89 -17.06 19.50 3.56
C PRO A 89 -16.63 20.51 2.50
N VAL A 90 -15.90 20.09 1.48
CA VAL A 90 -15.32 20.98 0.44
C VAL A 90 -16.10 20.93 -0.88
N TYR A 91 -17.21 20.19 -0.92
CA TYR A 91 -18.07 20.05 -2.07
C TYR A 91 -19.55 20.11 -1.70
N SER A 92 -20.31 21.01 -2.30
CA SER A 92 -21.73 21.20 -2.03
C SER A 92 -22.64 20.11 -2.64
N GLY A 93 -22.14 19.40 -3.65
CA GLY A 93 -22.80 18.26 -4.26
C GLY A 93 -22.84 17.02 -3.35
N ASP A 94 -23.49 15.97 -3.81
CA ASP A 94 -23.58 14.73 -3.04
C ASP A 94 -22.30 13.91 -3.15
N VAL A 95 -21.71 13.54 -2.02
CA VAL A 95 -20.51 12.68 -1.95
C VAL A 95 -20.87 11.39 -1.23
N VAL A 96 -20.61 10.25 -1.84
CA VAL A 96 -20.95 8.93 -1.30
C VAL A 96 -19.73 8.02 -1.29
N HIS A 97 -19.41 7.43 -0.14
CA HIS A 97 -18.41 6.38 -0.06
C HIS A 97 -19.02 5.04 -0.49
N VAL A 98 -18.40 4.40 -1.47
CA VAL A 98 -18.77 3.08 -1.98
C VAL A 98 -17.80 2.06 -1.40
N THR A 99 -18.28 1.23 -0.49
CA THR A 99 -17.44 0.30 0.29
C THR A 99 -16.85 -0.81 -0.58
N ASP A 100 -17.64 -1.29 -1.54
CA ASP A 100 -17.28 -2.36 -2.45
C ASP A 100 -18.00 -2.21 -3.81
N ALA A 101 -17.48 -2.85 -4.85
CA ALA A 101 -17.98 -2.72 -6.20
C ALA A 101 -19.43 -3.21 -6.36
N SER A 102 -19.85 -4.22 -5.59
CA SER A 102 -21.21 -4.79 -5.66
C SER A 102 -22.29 -3.78 -5.26
N ARG A 103 -21.93 -2.77 -4.47
CA ARG A 103 -22.84 -1.71 -4.03
C ARG A 103 -22.94 -0.53 -5.00
N ALA A 104 -22.02 -0.42 -5.95
CA ALA A 104 -21.95 0.74 -6.82
C ALA A 104 -23.23 0.96 -7.61
N ALA A 105 -23.81 -0.08 -8.22
CA ALA A 105 -25.03 0.03 -8.99
C ALA A 105 -26.23 0.51 -8.15
N GLY A 106 -26.42 -0.05 -6.95
CA GLY A 106 -27.49 0.39 -6.07
C GLY A 106 -27.31 1.82 -5.53
N VAL A 107 -26.06 2.28 -5.33
CA VAL A 107 -25.77 3.67 -4.96
C VAL A 107 -26.12 4.60 -6.11
N VAL A 108 -25.69 4.29 -7.35
CA VAL A 108 -25.99 5.09 -8.53
C VAL A 108 -27.48 5.12 -8.79
N GLU A 109 -28.18 3.99 -8.71
CA GLU A 109 -29.65 3.94 -8.85
C GLU A 109 -30.34 4.87 -7.86
N ASN A 110 -29.97 4.83 -6.58
CA ASN A 110 -30.57 5.70 -5.57
C ASN A 110 -30.25 7.19 -5.77
N LEU A 111 -29.08 7.52 -6.31
CA LEU A 111 -28.70 8.91 -6.62
C LEU A 111 -29.42 9.47 -7.83
N LEU A 112 -29.66 8.64 -8.85
CA LEU A 112 -30.28 9.08 -10.10
C LEU A 112 -31.80 8.93 -10.13
N ASN A 113 -32.37 8.10 -9.26
CA ASN A 113 -33.84 7.93 -9.16
C ASN A 113 -34.47 9.02 -8.30
N PRO A 114 -35.29 9.93 -8.90
CA PRO A 114 -35.91 11.02 -8.14
C PRO A 114 -36.76 10.56 -6.95
N ALA A 115 -37.33 9.35 -7.02
CA ALA A 115 -38.18 8.81 -5.93
C ALA A 115 -37.36 8.39 -4.71
N HIS A 116 -36.10 8.03 -4.87
CA HIS A 116 -35.25 7.51 -3.78
C HIS A 116 -34.17 8.50 -3.34
N ARG A 117 -33.79 9.44 -4.20
CA ARG A 117 -32.64 10.33 -4.02
C ARG A 117 -32.69 11.11 -2.70
N GLU A 118 -33.80 11.77 -2.40
CA GLU A 118 -33.92 12.63 -1.23
C GLU A 118 -33.69 11.83 0.08
N ALA A 119 -34.35 10.67 0.19
CA ALA A 119 -34.21 9.80 1.36
C ALA A 119 -32.79 9.23 1.48
N PHE A 120 -32.19 8.82 0.36
CA PHE A 120 -30.84 8.27 0.31
C PHE A 120 -29.79 9.31 0.69
N VAL A 121 -29.83 10.51 0.11
CA VAL A 121 -28.92 11.61 0.39
C VAL A 121 -29.03 12.06 1.83
N SER A 122 -30.25 12.18 2.37
CA SER A 122 -30.47 12.53 3.78
C SER A 122 -29.85 11.49 4.73
N ALA A 123 -30.05 10.20 4.45
CA ALA A 123 -29.46 9.12 5.24
C ALA A 123 -27.93 9.12 5.18
N ASN A 124 -27.37 9.36 3.98
CA ASN A 124 -25.92 9.46 3.77
C ASN A 124 -25.31 10.64 4.55
N ARG A 125 -25.90 11.82 4.48
CA ARG A 125 -25.47 13.01 5.23
C ARG A 125 -25.54 12.79 6.74
N ALA A 126 -26.58 12.12 7.22
CA ALA A 126 -26.71 11.76 8.63
C ALA A 126 -25.62 10.75 9.07
N ALA A 127 -25.23 9.81 8.20
CA ALA A 127 -24.11 8.88 8.46
C ALA A 127 -22.78 9.65 8.49
N GLN A 128 -22.55 10.54 7.53
CA GLN A 128 -21.35 11.38 7.50
C GLN A 128 -21.22 12.27 8.74
N ALA A 129 -22.32 12.88 9.20
CA ALA A 129 -22.31 13.69 10.43
C ALA A 129 -21.89 12.85 11.66
N ARG A 130 -22.36 11.61 11.77
CA ARG A 130 -21.92 10.68 12.83
C ARG A 130 -20.44 10.33 12.71
N ASP A 131 -19.94 10.12 11.49
CA ASP A 131 -18.52 9.84 11.27
C ASP A 131 -17.63 11.03 11.66
N VAL A 132 -18.06 12.25 11.36
CA VAL A 132 -17.38 13.49 11.78
C VAL A 132 -17.38 13.61 13.31
N GLU A 133 -18.51 13.39 13.98
CA GLU A 133 -18.59 13.41 15.45
C GLU A 133 -17.68 12.37 16.10
N ASN A 134 -17.69 11.14 15.57
CA ASN A 134 -16.81 10.06 16.04
C ASN A 134 -15.34 10.37 15.79
N PHE A 135 -15.02 11.02 14.68
CA PHE A 135 -13.67 11.45 14.38
C PHE A 135 -13.18 12.51 15.36
N GLN A 136 -14.01 13.53 15.65
CA GLN A 136 -13.70 14.57 16.63
C GLN A 136 -13.50 13.98 18.05
N LYS A 137 -14.34 13.01 18.45
CA LYS A 137 -14.15 12.29 19.72
C LYS A 137 -12.84 11.48 19.76
N ARG A 138 -12.43 10.91 18.63
CA ARG A 138 -11.15 10.18 18.51
C ARG A 138 -9.94 11.09 18.40
N GLN A 139 -10.09 12.34 17.97
CA GLN A 139 -9.01 13.35 18.02
C GLN A 139 -8.59 13.66 19.47
N GLN A 140 -9.41 13.33 20.45
CA GLN A 140 -9.07 13.40 21.88
C GLN A 140 -8.21 12.19 22.35
N ALA A 141 -7.79 11.27 21.47
CA ALA A 141 -6.81 10.24 21.82
C ALA A 141 -5.53 10.91 22.30
N THR A 142 -5.05 10.51 23.48
CA THR A 142 -3.87 11.11 24.10
C THR A 142 -2.64 10.74 23.28
N LEU A 143 -2.10 11.70 22.57
CA LEU A 143 -0.76 11.61 21.97
C LEU A 143 0.23 12.16 22.99
N VAL A 144 1.31 11.43 23.23
CA VAL A 144 2.41 11.95 24.02
C VAL A 144 3.30 12.87 23.18
N PRO A 145 3.93 13.90 23.77
CA PRO A 145 4.95 14.68 23.08
C PRO A 145 6.05 13.79 22.52
N TYR A 146 6.62 14.16 21.38
CA TYR A 146 7.67 13.38 20.71
C TYR A 146 8.86 13.07 21.65
N ALA A 147 9.32 14.05 22.41
CA ALA A 147 10.38 13.84 23.40
C ALA A 147 10.03 12.78 24.46
N THR A 148 8.75 12.69 24.85
CA THR A 148 8.28 11.65 25.77
C THR A 148 8.28 10.27 25.11
N ALA A 149 7.86 10.19 23.86
CA ALA A 149 7.91 8.94 23.07
C ALA A 149 9.36 8.46 22.88
N VAL A 150 10.28 9.37 22.59
CA VAL A 150 11.72 9.09 22.49
C VAL A 150 12.31 8.61 23.81
N ALA A 151 11.94 9.24 24.93
CA ALA A 151 12.41 8.83 26.28
C ALA A 151 11.89 7.44 26.68
N ASN A 152 10.72 7.04 26.17
CA ASN A 152 10.11 5.72 26.43
C ASN A 152 10.16 4.82 25.16
N ARG A 153 11.22 4.95 24.36
CA ARG A 153 11.44 4.09 23.18
C ARG A 153 11.59 2.63 23.59
N TRP A 154 11.23 1.75 22.68
CA TRP A 154 11.59 0.35 22.84
C TRP A 154 13.12 0.20 22.75
N THR A 155 13.69 -0.63 23.60
CA THR A 155 15.13 -0.87 23.66
C THR A 155 15.43 -2.35 23.83
N THR A 156 16.55 -2.80 23.24
CA THR A 156 17.14 -4.10 23.51
C THR A 156 18.50 -3.94 24.18
N ASP A 157 18.98 -4.99 24.83
CA ASP A 157 20.37 -5.01 25.35
C ASP A 157 21.33 -5.35 24.19
N TRP A 158 21.84 -4.31 23.55
CA TRP A 158 22.77 -4.45 22.43
C TRP A 158 24.12 -5.09 22.83
N SER A 159 24.44 -5.25 24.12
CA SER A 159 25.65 -5.94 24.53
C SER A 159 25.56 -7.44 24.29
N VAL A 160 24.36 -8.02 24.35
CA VAL A 160 24.07 -9.45 24.18
C VAL A 160 23.18 -9.78 22.98
N ALA A 161 22.53 -8.77 22.37
CA ALA A 161 21.66 -8.98 21.25
C ALA A 161 22.39 -9.69 20.10
N GLU A 162 21.71 -10.67 19.50
CA GLU A 162 22.21 -11.37 18.34
C GLU A 162 22.06 -10.51 17.09
N ILE A 163 23.18 -10.18 16.46
CA ILE A 163 23.23 -9.49 15.18
C ILE A 163 23.79 -10.47 14.15
N ALA A 164 22.95 -10.87 13.20
CA ALA A 164 23.38 -11.72 12.10
C ALA A 164 24.12 -10.89 11.04
N THR A 165 25.19 -11.45 10.49
CA THR A 165 25.98 -10.83 9.43
C THR A 165 25.56 -11.44 8.09
N PRO A 166 25.14 -10.64 7.11
CA PRO A 166 24.81 -11.14 5.77
C PRO A 166 26.00 -11.81 5.07
N GLU A 167 25.74 -12.81 4.22
CA GLU A 167 26.75 -13.49 3.42
C GLU A 167 27.41 -12.58 2.37
N PHE A 168 26.77 -11.46 2.03
CA PHE A 168 27.29 -10.44 1.12
C PHE A 168 26.79 -9.04 1.50
N LEU A 169 27.49 -8.02 1.05
CA LEU A 169 27.09 -6.62 1.12
C LEU A 169 26.92 -6.03 -0.28
N GLY A 170 26.08 -4.99 -0.38
CA GLY A 170 25.68 -4.40 -1.65
C GLY A 170 24.47 -5.09 -2.27
N VAL A 171 24.25 -4.90 -3.57
CA VAL A 171 23.04 -5.32 -4.27
C VAL A 171 23.26 -6.59 -5.11
N ARG A 172 22.21 -7.41 -5.21
CA ARG A 172 22.11 -8.56 -6.12
C ARG A 172 20.91 -8.38 -7.03
N PRO A 173 21.08 -8.10 -8.32
CA PRO A 173 19.99 -8.07 -9.27
C PRO A 173 19.49 -9.49 -9.59
N LEU A 174 18.19 -9.59 -9.83
CA LEU A 174 17.48 -10.79 -10.28
C LEU A 174 16.78 -10.44 -11.60
N PRO A 175 17.50 -10.46 -12.71
CA PRO A 175 17.00 -9.94 -13.99
C PRO A 175 15.87 -10.77 -14.59
N LYS A 176 15.74 -12.03 -14.17
CA LYS A 176 14.62 -12.92 -14.49
C LYS A 176 14.51 -13.99 -13.42
N VAL A 177 13.32 -14.09 -12.82
CA VAL A 177 12.98 -15.17 -11.88
C VAL A 177 11.90 -16.05 -12.54
N PRO A 178 12.08 -17.38 -12.60
CA PRO A 178 11.05 -18.27 -13.15
C PRO A 178 9.74 -18.11 -12.39
N LEU A 179 8.63 -17.86 -13.08
CA LEU A 179 7.33 -17.72 -12.45
C LEU A 179 6.92 -19.00 -11.71
N ALA A 180 7.34 -20.16 -12.21
CA ALA A 180 7.08 -21.46 -11.57
C ALA A 180 7.63 -21.54 -10.14
N ASP A 181 8.75 -20.82 -9.84
CA ASP A 181 9.34 -20.77 -8.51
C ASP A 181 8.50 -19.93 -7.54
N LEU A 182 7.72 -18.97 -8.07
CA LEU A 182 6.88 -18.04 -7.30
C LEU A 182 5.48 -18.63 -7.01
N VAL A 183 4.94 -19.42 -7.91
CA VAL A 183 3.59 -20.00 -7.79
C VAL A 183 3.32 -20.66 -6.43
N PRO A 184 4.26 -21.44 -5.82
CA PRO A 184 4.04 -22.05 -4.51
C PRO A 184 3.87 -21.06 -3.34
N PHE A 185 4.27 -19.78 -3.53
CA PHE A 185 4.19 -18.74 -2.52
C PHE A 185 2.94 -17.85 -2.66
N ILE A 186 2.03 -18.15 -3.60
CA ILE A 186 0.81 -17.37 -3.79
C ILE A 186 -0.14 -17.57 -2.61
N ASP A 187 -0.44 -16.47 -1.87
CA ASP A 187 -1.63 -16.41 -1.03
C ASP A 187 -2.84 -16.07 -1.90
N TRP A 188 -3.77 -17.05 -1.97
CA TRP A 188 -5.00 -16.93 -2.75
C TRP A 188 -6.12 -16.17 -2.03
N SER A 189 -6.02 -15.94 -0.72
CA SER A 189 -7.11 -15.27 0.01
C SER A 189 -7.34 -13.84 -0.48
N PRO A 190 -6.31 -12.98 -0.71
CA PRO A 190 -6.50 -11.66 -1.28
C PRO A 190 -7.00 -11.67 -2.74
N PHE A 191 -6.71 -12.73 -3.50
CA PHE A 191 -7.26 -12.91 -4.83
C PHE A 191 -8.79 -12.96 -4.80
N PHE A 192 -9.36 -13.79 -3.93
CA PHE A 192 -10.82 -13.88 -3.78
C PHE A 192 -11.43 -12.57 -3.28
N MET A 193 -10.74 -11.87 -2.37
CA MET A 193 -11.20 -10.56 -1.88
C MET A 193 -11.29 -9.52 -3.00
N ALA A 194 -10.35 -9.52 -3.96
CA ALA A 194 -10.39 -8.61 -5.11
C ALA A 194 -11.63 -8.82 -5.99
N TRP A 195 -12.18 -10.05 -5.99
CA TRP A 195 -13.42 -10.44 -6.68
C TRP A 195 -14.65 -10.41 -5.77
N GLU A 196 -14.59 -9.70 -4.64
CA GLU A 196 -15.69 -9.54 -3.65
C GLU A 196 -16.13 -10.86 -2.97
N LEU A 197 -15.37 -11.94 -3.12
CA LEU A 197 -15.63 -13.21 -2.45
C LEU A 197 -14.94 -13.25 -1.08
N LYS A 198 -15.72 -13.22 -0.01
CA LYS A 198 -15.23 -13.19 1.36
C LYS A 198 -15.01 -14.59 1.90
N GLY A 199 -13.76 -14.91 2.23
CA GLY A 199 -13.38 -16.19 2.82
C GLY A 199 -11.87 -16.37 2.75
N LYS A 200 -11.38 -17.34 3.52
CA LYS A 200 -9.95 -17.67 3.56
C LYS A 200 -9.70 -18.92 2.71
N TYR A 201 -8.73 -18.89 1.82
CA TYR A 201 -8.29 -20.07 1.06
C TYR A 201 -7.59 -21.07 2.01
N PRO A 202 -7.78 -22.39 1.86
CA PRO A 202 -8.66 -23.05 0.88
C PRO A 202 -10.13 -23.19 1.30
N LEU A 203 -10.49 -22.83 2.55
CA LEU A 203 -11.82 -23.06 3.12
C LEU A 203 -12.96 -22.39 2.31
N ILE A 204 -12.67 -21.27 1.65
CA ILE A 204 -13.65 -20.55 0.81
C ILE A 204 -14.22 -21.45 -0.30
N LEU A 205 -13.45 -22.42 -0.79
CA LEU A 205 -13.88 -23.34 -1.84
C LEU A 205 -14.98 -24.30 -1.38
N GLU A 206 -15.13 -24.48 -0.07
CA GLU A 206 -16.13 -25.36 0.55
C GLU A 206 -17.30 -24.57 1.18
N ASP A 207 -17.26 -23.25 1.08
CA ASP A 207 -18.30 -22.38 1.64
C ASP A 207 -19.66 -22.68 0.98
N PRO A 208 -20.74 -22.91 1.76
CA PRO A 208 -22.04 -23.28 1.22
C PRO A 208 -22.71 -22.18 0.38
N THR A 209 -22.28 -20.91 0.56
CA THR A 209 -22.88 -19.76 -0.12
C THR A 209 -22.10 -19.36 -1.37
N VAL A 210 -20.76 -19.24 -1.24
CA VAL A 210 -19.90 -18.71 -2.29
C VAL A 210 -18.96 -19.76 -2.89
N GLY A 211 -18.89 -20.98 -2.34
CA GLY A 211 -17.91 -21.99 -2.72
C GLY A 211 -17.98 -22.43 -4.18
N THR A 212 -19.17 -22.44 -4.78
CA THR A 212 -19.35 -22.80 -6.19
C THR A 212 -18.70 -21.74 -7.09
N GLU A 213 -18.97 -20.46 -6.82
CA GLU A 213 -18.40 -19.35 -7.57
C GLU A 213 -16.89 -19.23 -7.32
N ALA A 214 -16.47 -19.44 -6.07
CA ALA A 214 -15.05 -19.42 -5.71
C ALA A 214 -14.26 -20.53 -6.45
N ARG A 215 -14.80 -21.75 -6.56
CA ARG A 215 -14.15 -22.82 -7.34
C ARG A 215 -14.03 -22.45 -8.82
N LYS A 216 -15.11 -21.97 -9.44
CA LYS A 216 -15.09 -21.57 -10.84
C LYS A 216 -14.04 -20.50 -11.09
N LEU A 217 -14.05 -19.44 -10.26
CA LEU A 217 -13.07 -18.35 -10.34
C LEU A 217 -11.62 -18.86 -10.16
N PHE A 218 -11.41 -19.77 -9.21
CA PHE A 218 -10.11 -20.38 -8.95
C PHE A 218 -9.63 -21.22 -10.13
N ASP A 219 -10.51 -22.03 -10.73
CA ASP A 219 -10.18 -22.87 -11.88
C ASP A 219 -9.81 -22.02 -13.11
N ASP A 220 -10.54 -20.91 -13.33
CA ASP A 220 -10.24 -19.96 -14.40
C ASP A 220 -8.88 -19.26 -14.15
N ALA A 221 -8.63 -18.82 -12.90
CA ALA A 221 -7.37 -18.22 -12.51
C ALA A 221 -6.19 -19.19 -12.66
N ARG A 222 -6.35 -20.44 -12.24
CA ARG A 222 -5.31 -21.47 -12.37
C ARG A 222 -4.98 -21.76 -13.82
N ARG A 223 -6.00 -21.89 -14.68
CA ARG A 223 -5.79 -22.10 -16.11
C ARG A 223 -5.00 -20.95 -16.74
N MET A 224 -5.40 -19.69 -16.49
CA MET A 224 -4.68 -18.52 -17.00
C MET A 224 -3.24 -18.45 -16.43
N LEU A 225 -3.07 -18.74 -15.14
CA LEU A 225 -1.74 -18.78 -14.52
C LEU A 225 -0.84 -19.84 -15.15
N ASP A 226 -1.37 -21.03 -15.40
CA ASP A 226 -0.62 -22.10 -16.05
C ASP A 226 -0.21 -21.72 -17.50
N GLU A 227 -1.07 -21.01 -18.23
CA GLU A 227 -0.75 -20.45 -19.56
C GLU A 227 0.31 -19.37 -19.46
N ILE A 228 0.20 -18.44 -18.50
CA ILE A 228 1.19 -17.37 -18.26
C ILE A 228 2.56 -17.98 -17.96
N VAL A 229 2.62 -18.99 -17.11
CA VAL A 229 3.87 -19.68 -16.75
C VAL A 229 4.46 -20.43 -17.93
N ALA A 230 3.62 -21.20 -18.67
CA ALA A 230 4.09 -21.98 -19.82
C ALA A 230 4.58 -21.11 -20.98
N GLN A 231 3.98 -19.95 -21.21
CA GLN A 231 4.33 -19.03 -22.28
C GLN A 231 5.35 -17.97 -21.86
N GLU A 232 5.72 -17.92 -20.58
CA GLU A 232 6.54 -16.85 -20.00
C GLU A 232 6.03 -15.43 -20.40
N SER A 233 4.71 -15.26 -20.44
CA SER A 233 4.08 -14.04 -20.95
C SER A 233 4.08 -12.89 -19.96
N LEU A 234 4.31 -13.16 -18.68
CA LEU A 234 4.72 -12.19 -17.67
C LEU A 234 6.19 -12.41 -17.30
N GLU A 235 6.87 -11.36 -16.91
CA GLU A 235 8.26 -11.42 -16.47
C GLU A 235 8.37 -10.95 -15.01
N ALA A 236 9.03 -11.75 -14.17
CA ALA A 236 9.38 -11.40 -12.80
C ALA A 236 10.85 -10.95 -12.74
N ARG A 237 11.07 -9.71 -12.26
CA ARG A 237 12.40 -9.11 -12.07
C ARG A 237 12.49 -8.47 -10.69
N GLY A 238 13.68 -8.49 -10.10
CA GLY A 238 13.87 -7.88 -8.80
C GLY A 238 15.32 -7.54 -8.51
N VAL A 239 15.51 -6.91 -7.38
CA VAL A 239 16.81 -6.60 -6.80
C VAL A 239 16.68 -6.58 -5.29
N TYR A 240 17.68 -7.07 -4.58
CA TYR A 240 17.77 -6.96 -3.13
C TYR A 240 19.22 -6.76 -2.72
N GLY A 241 19.43 -6.30 -1.52
CA GLY A 241 20.76 -6.09 -1.01
C GLY A 241 20.82 -5.91 0.49
N PHE A 242 22.04 -5.98 1.04
CA PHE A 242 22.32 -5.75 2.44
C PHE A 242 23.36 -4.65 2.57
N PHE A 243 23.12 -3.76 3.51
CA PHE A 243 23.92 -2.56 3.70
C PHE A 243 24.34 -2.46 5.17
N PRO A 244 25.62 -2.12 5.45
CA PRO A 244 26.04 -1.80 6.80
C PRO A 244 25.19 -0.64 7.33
N ALA A 245 24.61 -0.80 8.51
CA ALA A 245 23.68 0.16 9.08
C ALA A 245 23.85 0.30 10.59
N ASN A 246 23.58 1.50 11.12
CA ASN A 246 23.38 1.77 12.52
C ASN A 246 22.26 2.80 12.70
N SER A 247 21.56 2.77 13.83
CA SER A 247 20.59 3.82 14.11
C SER A 247 21.22 5.02 14.82
N GLU A 248 20.71 6.21 14.52
CA GLU A 248 21.01 7.46 15.20
C GLU A 248 19.69 8.22 15.43
N GLY A 249 19.24 8.24 16.70
CA GLY A 249 17.88 8.73 16.98
C GLY A 249 16.82 7.84 16.35
N ASP A 250 15.97 8.43 15.52
CA ASP A 250 14.92 7.75 14.76
C ASP A 250 15.29 7.58 13.26
N ASP A 251 16.56 7.79 12.92
CA ASP A 251 17.10 7.51 11.58
C ASP A 251 17.97 6.26 11.57
N ILE A 252 18.07 5.65 10.40
CA ILE A 252 19.00 4.55 10.13
C ILE A 252 20.05 5.05 9.14
N LEU A 253 21.29 5.12 9.59
CA LEU A 253 22.45 5.46 8.78
C LEU A 253 22.86 4.25 7.95
N LEU A 254 23.11 4.45 6.67
CA LEU A 254 23.69 3.46 5.78
C LEU A 254 25.12 3.86 5.46
N TYR A 255 26.01 2.88 5.35
CA TYR A 255 27.42 3.11 5.07
C TYR A 255 27.85 2.46 3.77
N THR A 256 28.90 3.03 3.16
CA THR A 256 29.46 2.52 1.90
C THR A 256 30.04 1.13 2.02
N ASP A 257 30.58 0.80 3.20
CA ASP A 257 31.24 -0.47 3.52
C ASP A 257 31.17 -0.78 5.00
N ASP A 258 31.65 -1.95 5.40
CA ASP A 258 31.64 -2.43 6.77
C ASP A 258 32.69 -1.75 7.70
N GLU A 259 33.55 -0.89 7.17
CA GLU A 259 34.40 -0.02 7.99
C GLU A 259 33.65 1.17 8.58
N ARG A 260 32.46 1.53 8.01
CA ARG A 260 31.51 2.54 8.50
C ARG A 260 32.12 3.94 8.66
N LYS A 261 33.06 4.30 7.81
CA LYS A 261 33.70 5.62 7.82
C LYS A 261 32.93 6.64 7.01
N THR A 262 32.19 6.21 6.00
CA THR A 262 31.48 7.07 5.06
C THR A 262 30.02 6.70 5.01
N GLU A 263 29.15 7.64 5.34
CA GLU A 263 27.71 7.49 5.19
C GLU A 263 27.36 7.52 3.68
N SER A 264 26.54 6.58 3.24
CA SER A 264 26.04 6.49 1.86
C SER A 264 24.61 6.98 1.73
N GLY A 265 23.86 7.06 2.83
CA GLY A 265 22.47 7.51 2.86
C GLY A 265 21.81 7.29 4.21
N ARG A 266 20.54 7.69 4.31
CA ARG A 266 19.71 7.53 5.50
C ARG A 266 18.33 7.02 5.14
N VAL A 267 17.75 6.24 6.04
CA VAL A 267 16.33 5.92 6.06
C VAL A 267 15.72 6.64 7.25
N HIS A 268 14.76 7.52 6.98
CA HIS A 268 14.09 8.28 8.02
C HIS A 268 12.89 7.50 8.53
N THR A 269 12.80 7.31 9.84
CA THR A 269 11.68 6.59 10.45
C THR A 269 10.87 7.47 11.38
N LEU A 270 9.62 7.06 11.61
CA LEU A 270 8.68 7.71 12.50
C LEU A 270 8.44 6.85 13.74
N ARG A 271 8.20 7.53 14.87
CA ARG A 271 7.95 6.87 16.15
C ARG A 271 6.48 6.93 16.50
N GLN A 272 5.96 5.86 17.12
CA GLN A 272 4.65 5.86 17.74
C GLN A 272 4.56 6.94 18.82
N GLN A 273 3.40 7.60 18.90
CA GLN A 273 3.09 8.59 19.94
C GLN A 273 1.72 8.35 20.57
N TRP A 274 0.94 7.40 20.06
CA TRP A 274 -0.38 7.13 20.58
C TRP A 274 -0.28 6.30 21.85
N GLU A 275 -0.76 6.88 22.97
CA GLU A 275 -0.86 6.20 24.26
C GLU A 275 -2.03 5.21 24.24
N ARG A 276 -1.73 3.93 24.31
CA ARG A 276 -2.71 2.84 24.42
C ARG A 276 -2.68 2.24 25.83
N ARG A 277 -3.82 1.85 26.35
CA ARG A 277 -3.91 1.20 27.65
C ARG A 277 -2.98 -0.04 27.70
N GLY A 278 -2.03 -0.03 28.63
CA GLY A 278 -1.05 -1.09 28.79
C GLY A 278 0.17 -1.00 27.87
N GLN A 279 0.29 0.04 27.05
CA GLN A 279 1.50 0.32 26.27
C GLN A 279 2.46 1.18 27.12
N SER A 280 3.67 0.67 27.34
CA SER A 280 4.74 1.38 28.07
C SER A 280 5.85 1.89 27.16
N THR A 281 5.91 1.43 25.90
CA THR A 281 6.97 1.73 24.94
C THR A 281 6.42 2.17 23.59
N PHE A 282 7.15 3.06 22.93
CA PHE A 282 6.83 3.60 21.62
C PHE A 282 7.89 3.18 20.61
N HIS A 283 7.47 2.44 19.55
CA HIS A 283 8.37 1.87 18.57
C HIS A 283 8.63 2.83 17.41
N ALA A 284 9.88 2.81 16.92
CA ALA A 284 10.26 3.25 15.60
C ALA A 284 11.02 2.10 14.91
N LEU A 285 11.06 2.05 13.57
CA LEU A 285 11.82 1.01 12.87
C LEU A 285 13.32 1.08 13.20
N ALA A 286 13.85 2.28 13.44
CA ALA A 286 15.23 2.49 13.85
C ALA A 286 15.61 1.76 15.16
N ASP A 287 14.64 1.46 16.03
CA ASP A 287 14.90 0.73 17.28
C ASP A 287 15.35 -0.72 17.04
N PHE A 288 15.09 -1.29 15.87
CA PHE A 288 15.49 -2.65 15.49
C PHE A 288 16.86 -2.74 14.82
N ILE A 289 17.60 -1.63 14.79
CA ILE A 289 18.99 -1.54 14.30
C ILE A 289 19.87 -1.05 15.44
N ALA A 290 21.03 -1.67 15.63
CA ALA A 290 21.97 -1.31 16.68
C ALA A 290 22.39 0.17 16.57
N PRO A 291 22.27 0.97 17.64
CA PRO A 291 22.64 2.36 17.60
C PRO A 291 24.16 2.56 17.46
N THR A 292 24.57 3.66 16.85
CA THR A 292 25.98 4.04 16.70
C THR A 292 26.73 4.01 18.04
N SER A 293 26.06 4.42 19.12
CA SER A 293 26.60 4.45 20.49
C SER A 293 26.91 3.07 21.07
N SER A 294 26.33 1.99 20.50
CA SER A 294 26.59 0.61 20.96
C SER A 294 27.97 0.09 20.54
N GLY A 295 28.57 0.69 19.51
CA GLY A 295 29.78 0.18 18.87
C GLY A 295 29.58 -1.14 18.11
N ARG A 296 28.34 -1.65 18.01
CA ARG A 296 28.01 -2.90 17.31
C ARG A 296 27.81 -2.64 15.82
N LYS A 297 28.21 -3.59 15.01
CA LYS A 297 27.96 -3.59 13.56
C LYS A 297 26.64 -4.26 13.30
N ASP A 298 25.72 -3.55 12.61
CA ASP A 298 24.42 -4.08 12.23
C ASP A 298 24.16 -3.80 10.74
N TYR A 299 23.08 -4.35 10.20
CA TYR A 299 22.80 -4.35 8.77
C TYR A 299 21.32 -4.13 8.52
N LEU A 300 21.02 -3.39 7.45
CA LEU A 300 19.70 -3.23 6.90
C LEU A 300 19.63 -3.91 5.55
N GLY A 301 18.58 -4.69 5.31
CA GLY A 301 18.28 -5.20 3.99
C GLY A 301 17.28 -4.32 3.26
N ALA A 302 17.29 -4.38 1.93
CA ALA A 302 16.34 -3.68 1.09
C ALA A 302 16.01 -4.51 -0.15
N PHE A 303 14.82 -4.32 -0.74
CA PHE A 303 14.39 -5.02 -1.94
C PHE A 303 13.40 -4.21 -2.78
N ALA A 304 13.38 -4.54 -4.06
CA ALA A 304 12.33 -4.15 -4.99
C ALA A 304 12.11 -5.29 -5.99
N CYS A 305 10.87 -5.67 -6.23
CA CYS A 305 10.51 -6.73 -7.16
C CYS A 305 9.20 -6.45 -7.87
N THR A 306 9.06 -7.00 -9.05
CA THR A 306 7.87 -6.88 -9.89
C THR A 306 7.59 -8.19 -10.63
N ALA A 307 6.34 -8.50 -10.85
CA ALA A 307 5.87 -9.54 -11.77
C ALA A 307 4.93 -8.94 -12.84
N GLY A 308 4.99 -7.62 -13.02
CA GLY A 308 4.06 -6.87 -13.87
C GLY A 308 4.53 -6.62 -15.31
N HIS A 309 5.77 -6.99 -15.67
CA HIS A 309 6.22 -6.84 -17.05
C HIS A 309 5.41 -7.76 -17.98
N GLY A 310 4.86 -7.21 -19.06
CA GLY A 310 3.97 -7.90 -19.97
C GLY A 310 2.47 -7.82 -19.60
N CYS A 311 2.14 -7.43 -18.35
CA CYS A 311 0.74 -7.41 -17.89
C CYS A 311 -0.12 -6.40 -18.68
N ALA A 312 0.40 -5.20 -18.94
CA ALA A 312 -0.32 -4.17 -19.67
C ALA A 312 -0.66 -4.59 -21.10
N GLU A 313 0.27 -5.25 -21.77
CA GLU A 313 0.11 -5.76 -23.14
C GLU A 313 -0.94 -6.87 -23.22
N ILE A 314 -0.97 -7.77 -22.22
CA ILE A 314 -1.94 -8.86 -22.15
C ILE A 314 -3.33 -8.27 -21.85
N ALA A 315 -3.43 -7.40 -20.84
CA ALA A 315 -4.69 -6.74 -20.50
C ALA A 315 -5.26 -5.97 -21.69
N ALA A 316 -4.42 -5.17 -22.39
CA ALA A 316 -4.85 -4.41 -23.57
C ALA A 316 -5.32 -5.31 -24.75
N ARG A 317 -4.88 -6.57 -24.85
CA ARG A 317 -5.44 -7.52 -25.83
C ARG A 317 -6.86 -7.90 -25.45
N HIS A 318 -7.08 -8.26 -24.20
CA HIS A 318 -8.43 -8.60 -23.70
C HIS A 318 -9.38 -7.41 -23.81
N ASP A 319 -8.92 -6.21 -23.48
CA ASP A 319 -9.73 -4.97 -23.60
C ASP A 319 -10.19 -4.71 -25.04
N ARG A 320 -9.32 -4.95 -26.05
CA ARG A 320 -9.71 -4.85 -27.48
C ARG A 320 -10.76 -5.86 -27.91
N ASP A 321 -10.75 -7.04 -27.28
CA ASP A 321 -11.71 -8.11 -27.54
C ASP A 321 -12.98 -7.96 -26.66
N HIS A 322 -13.11 -6.85 -25.91
CA HIS A 322 -14.18 -6.61 -24.94
C HIS A 322 -14.31 -7.70 -23.87
N ASP A 323 -13.16 -8.27 -23.48
CA ASP A 323 -13.03 -9.33 -22.48
C ASP A 323 -12.52 -8.75 -21.17
N ASP A 324 -13.37 -7.96 -20.50
CA ASP A 324 -13.03 -7.31 -19.23
C ASP A 324 -12.67 -8.32 -18.13
N TYR A 325 -13.31 -9.51 -18.16
CA TYR A 325 -13.07 -10.55 -17.18
C TYR A 325 -11.61 -11.01 -17.20
N ASN A 326 -11.08 -11.37 -18.36
CA ASN A 326 -9.69 -11.80 -18.48
C ASN A 326 -8.70 -10.64 -18.36
N SER A 327 -9.06 -9.42 -18.73
CA SER A 327 -8.27 -8.22 -18.47
C SER A 327 -8.07 -7.98 -16.96
N ILE A 328 -9.13 -8.11 -16.16
CA ILE A 328 -9.06 -8.03 -14.69
C ILE A 328 -8.28 -9.21 -14.12
N MET A 329 -8.53 -10.43 -14.63
CA MET A 329 -7.89 -11.65 -14.17
C MET A 329 -6.37 -11.59 -14.28
N VAL A 330 -5.82 -11.17 -15.43
CA VAL A 330 -4.36 -11.08 -15.62
C VAL A 330 -3.73 -10.06 -14.66
N LYS A 331 -4.39 -8.93 -14.41
CA LYS A 331 -3.93 -7.92 -13.45
C LYS A 331 -3.92 -8.48 -12.02
N ALA A 332 -4.99 -9.17 -11.63
CA ALA A 332 -5.09 -9.81 -10.32
C ALA A 332 -4.03 -10.90 -10.12
N LEU A 333 -3.73 -11.69 -11.15
CA LEU A 333 -2.68 -12.71 -11.10
C LEU A 333 -1.29 -12.10 -11.04
N ALA A 334 -1.03 -11.03 -11.80
CA ALA A 334 0.24 -10.30 -11.73
C ALA A 334 0.50 -9.75 -10.31
N ASP A 335 -0.52 -9.17 -9.66
CA ASP A 335 -0.42 -8.70 -8.28
C ASP A 335 -0.12 -9.86 -7.31
N ARG A 336 -0.79 -11.01 -7.47
CA ARG A 336 -0.49 -12.18 -6.63
C ARG A 336 0.91 -12.73 -6.84
N LEU A 337 1.40 -12.73 -8.08
CA LEU A 337 2.78 -13.12 -8.38
C LEU A 337 3.81 -12.14 -7.81
N ALA A 338 3.53 -10.83 -7.80
CA ALA A 338 4.42 -9.84 -7.19
C ALA A 338 4.51 -10.02 -5.66
N GLU A 339 3.39 -10.27 -4.99
CA GLU A 339 3.38 -10.58 -3.55
C GLU A 339 4.06 -11.92 -3.25
N ALA A 340 3.81 -12.94 -4.06
CA ALA A 340 4.50 -14.24 -3.97
C ALA A 340 6.02 -14.07 -4.16
N PHE A 341 6.43 -13.18 -5.07
CA PHE A 341 7.83 -12.85 -5.28
C PHE A 341 8.43 -12.16 -4.05
N ALA A 342 7.73 -11.21 -3.43
CA ALA A 342 8.19 -10.57 -2.20
C ALA A 342 8.37 -11.60 -1.06
N GLU A 343 7.49 -12.61 -0.95
CA GLU A 343 7.61 -13.69 0.04
C GLU A 343 8.80 -14.60 -0.27
N TRP A 344 8.89 -15.10 -1.50
CA TRP A 344 10.02 -15.90 -1.97
C TRP A 344 11.35 -15.19 -1.78
N LEU A 345 11.39 -13.91 -2.12
CA LEU A 345 12.59 -13.09 -1.98
C LEU A 345 12.96 -12.83 -0.52
N HIS A 346 11.97 -12.64 0.35
CA HIS A 346 12.23 -12.52 1.79
C HIS A 346 12.83 -13.81 2.37
N LYS A 347 12.28 -14.97 1.99
CA LYS A 347 12.88 -16.25 2.37
C LYS A 347 14.34 -16.33 1.93
N ARG A 348 14.63 -16.03 0.66
CA ARG A 348 16.00 -16.01 0.13
C ARG A 348 16.90 -15.01 0.84
N ALA A 349 16.38 -13.81 1.14
CA ALA A 349 17.12 -12.80 1.87
C ALA A 349 17.49 -13.26 3.28
N ARG A 350 16.59 -13.96 4.00
CA ARG A 350 16.89 -14.54 5.32
C ARG A 350 17.94 -15.66 5.22
N ASP A 351 17.88 -16.49 4.18
CA ASP A 351 18.87 -17.52 3.90
C ASP A 351 20.26 -16.90 3.70
N ASP A 352 20.35 -15.85 2.87
CA ASP A 352 21.60 -15.11 2.60
C ASP A 352 22.04 -14.22 3.79
N TRP A 353 21.12 -13.91 4.70
CA TRP A 353 21.46 -13.23 5.97
C TRP A 353 22.03 -14.18 7.03
N GLY A 354 21.93 -15.50 6.76
CA GLY A 354 22.57 -16.54 7.57
C GLY A 354 21.68 -17.17 8.66
N PHE A 355 20.48 -16.68 8.90
CA PHE A 355 19.56 -17.25 9.89
C PHE A 355 18.37 -18.02 9.27
N GLY A 356 18.00 -17.73 8.01
CA GLY A 356 16.84 -18.36 7.36
C GLY A 356 16.98 -19.87 7.16
N LYS A 357 18.19 -20.34 6.85
CA LYS A 357 18.47 -21.78 6.63
C LYS A 357 18.13 -22.67 7.81
N SER A 358 18.16 -22.13 9.03
CA SER A 358 17.85 -22.86 10.27
C SER A 358 16.39 -22.79 10.68
N GLU A 359 15.56 -21.98 10.04
CA GLU A 359 14.15 -21.80 10.42
C GLU A 359 13.28 -23.02 10.13
N GLY A 360 13.57 -23.76 9.05
CA GLY A 360 12.84 -25.01 8.71
C GLY A 360 11.36 -24.79 8.39
N LEU A 361 10.98 -23.59 7.93
CA LEU A 361 9.59 -23.20 7.68
C LEU A 361 9.08 -23.71 6.33
N ASP A 362 7.87 -24.24 6.32
CA ASP A 362 7.13 -24.51 5.09
C ASP A 362 6.42 -23.23 4.55
N ASN A 363 5.79 -23.35 3.38
CA ASN A 363 5.14 -22.21 2.75
C ASN A 363 3.94 -21.67 3.56
N GLU A 364 3.21 -22.52 4.29
CA GLU A 364 2.10 -22.07 5.13
C GLU A 364 2.60 -21.24 6.31
N ALA A 365 3.69 -21.68 6.95
CA ALA A 365 4.34 -20.91 8.02
C ALA A 365 4.95 -19.61 7.53
N LEU A 366 5.48 -19.58 6.29
CA LEU A 366 5.98 -18.35 5.65
C LEU A 366 4.85 -17.34 5.40
N ILE A 367 3.73 -17.78 4.82
CA ILE A 367 2.53 -16.93 4.60
C ILE A 367 1.95 -16.44 5.94
N ALA A 368 2.06 -17.26 7.01
CA ALA A 368 1.65 -16.89 8.37
C ALA A 368 2.67 -16.00 9.11
N GLU A 369 3.76 -15.56 8.43
CA GLU A 369 4.83 -14.72 8.99
C GLU A 369 5.53 -15.34 10.22
N GLY A 370 5.65 -16.67 10.27
CA GLY A 370 6.28 -17.43 11.36
C GLY A 370 7.81 -17.36 11.41
N TYR A 371 8.42 -16.43 10.71
CA TYR A 371 9.86 -16.26 10.54
C TYR A 371 10.44 -15.15 11.41
N ARG A 372 11.76 -15.15 11.59
CA ARG A 372 12.51 -14.05 12.21
C ARG A 372 12.61 -12.86 11.26
N GLY A 373 12.43 -11.66 11.82
CA GLY A 373 12.55 -10.42 11.04
C GLY A 373 11.22 -9.91 10.49
N ILE A 374 11.27 -8.76 9.88
CA ILE A 374 10.12 -8.10 9.21
C ILE A 374 10.54 -7.47 7.89
N ARG A 375 9.56 -7.25 7.00
CA ARG A 375 9.75 -6.55 5.71
C ARG A 375 8.82 -5.32 5.56
N PRO A 376 8.97 -4.28 6.38
CA PRO A 376 8.14 -3.10 6.26
C PRO A 376 8.39 -2.37 4.94
N ALA A 377 7.34 -1.73 4.41
CA ALA A 377 7.37 -1.03 3.14
C ALA A 377 6.90 0.43 3.29
N PRO A 378 7.48 1.39 2.53
CA PRO A 378 7.00 2.76 2.49
C PRO A 378 5.55 2.86 2.00
N GLY A 379 4.70 3.54 2.77
CA GLY A 379 3.26 3.64 2.57
C GLY A 379 2.43 2.69 3.44
N TYR A 380 3.07 1.82 4.24
CA TYR A 380 2.42 0.91 5.18
C TYR A 380 2.50 1.42 6.64
N PRO A 381 1.71 0.87 7.57
CA PRO A 381 1.55 1.43 8.91
C PRO A 381 2.82 1.67 9.71
N ALA A 382 3.88 0.85 9.54
CA ALA A 382 5.14 1.01 10.24
C ALA A 382 6.09 2.02 9.56
N CYS A 383 5.88 2.30 8.27
CA CYS A 383 6.66 3.24 7.46
C CYS A 383 5.71 4.03 6.53
N PRO A 384 4.87 4.95 7.06
CA PRO A 384 3.78 5.52 6.28
C PRO A 384 4.21 6.49 5.17
N ASP A 385 5.46 6.99 5.20
CA ASP A 385 5.95 7.96 4.24
C ASP A 385 6.35 7.35 2.90
N HIS A 386 5.60 7.66 1.84
CA HIS A 386 5.93 7.25 0.48
C HIS A 386 7.19 7.91 -0.08
N THR A 387 7.61 9.06 0.48
CA THR A 387 8.79 9.81 0.00
C THR A 387 10.12 9.14 0.36
N GLU A 388 10.11 8.01 1.07
CA GLU A 388 11.28 7.14 1.26
C GLU A 388 11.56 6.24 0.02
N LYS A 389 10.60 6.04 -0.88
CA LYS A 389 10.77 5.18 -2.06
C LYS A 389 11.87 5.64 -3.03
N PRO A 390 12.03 6.93 -3.36
CA PRO A 390 13.11 7.37 -4.24
C PRO A 390 14.50 7.01 -3.71
N ALA A 391 14.76 7.18 -2.40
CA ALA A 391 16.02 6.79 -1.79
C ALA A 391 16.24 5.28 -1.83
N LEU A 392 15.19 4.49 -1.57
CA LEU A 392 15.20 3.03 -1.67
C LEU A 392 15.49 2.56 -3.10
N PHE A 393 14.85 3.17 -4.10
CA PHE A 393 15.07 2.84 -5.52
C PHE A 393 16.50 3.18 -5.97
N ALA A 394 17.02 4.34 -5.55
CA ALA A 394 18.40 4.74 -5.83
C ALA A 394 19.41 3.80 -5.15
N LEU A 395 19.18 3.43 -3.88
CA LEU A 395 20.03 2.50 -3.12
C LEU A 395 20.16 1.14 -3.81
N LEU A 396 19.06 0.65 -4.38
CA LEU A 396 19.00 -0.66 -5.05
C LEU A 396 19.35 -0.61 -6.54
N GLY A 397 19.35 0.57 -7.18
CA GLY A 397 19.36 0.68 -8.64
C GLY A 397 18.14 -0.01 -9.26
N ALA A 398 16.96 0.12 -8.65
CA ALA A 398 15.78 -0.67 -8.98
C ALA A 398 15.29 -0.44 -10.43
N THR A 399 15.48 0.76 -10.97
CA THR A 399 15.11 1.07 -12.36
C THR A 399 15.95 0.26 -13.34
N GLU A 400 17.26 0.23 -13.18
CA GLU A 400 18.19 -0.49 -14.05
C GLU A 400 18.11 -2.01 -13.83
N ALA A 401 17.98 -2.44 -12.57
CA ALA A 401 18.04 -3.86 -12.20
C ALA A 401 16.73 -4.61 -12.50
N ALA A 402 15.58 -3.95 -12.29
CA ALA A 402 14.27 -4.59 -12.38
C ALA A 402 13.30 -3.91 -13.36
N GLY A 403 13.69 -2.81 -14.01
CA GLY A 403 12.81 -2.05 -14.91
C GLY A 403 11.64 -1.38 -14.20
N MET A 404 11.79 -1.09 -12.91
CA MET A 404 10.75 -0.46 -12.09
C MET A 404 10.95 1.05 -12.06
N ASN A 405 9.87 1.81 -12.10
CA ASN A 405 9.88 3.26 -11.98
C ASN A 405 8.87 3.75 -10.93
N LEU A 406 9.02 5.01 -10.53
CA LEU A 406 8.08 5.70 -9.66
C LEU A 406 7.35 6.79 -10.42
N THR A 407 6.06 6.94 -10.18
CA THR A 407 5.27 8.09 -10.63
C THR A 407 5.55 9.31 -9.76
N GLU A 408 4.99 10.47 -10.10
CA GLU A 408 5.09 11.68 -9.29
C GLU A 408 4.49 11.51 -7.88
N SER A 409 3.51 10.63 -7.72
CA SER A 409 2.92 10.26 -6.43
C SER A 409 3.58 9.05 -5.77
N PHE A 410 4.75 8.62 -6.26
CA PHE A 410 5.51 7.45 -5.78
C PHE A 410 4.75 6.12 -5.87
N ALA A 411 3.78 5.99 -6.78
CA ALA A 411 3.27 4.69 -7.19
C ALA A 411 4.31 3.98 -8.06
N MET A 412 4.40 2.66 -7.94
CA MET A 412 5.36 1.86 -8.71
C MET A 412 4.79 1.49 -10.08
N THR A 413 5.64 1.44 -11.08
CA THR A 413 5.34 0.90 -12.41
C THR A 413 6.41 -0.12 -12.79
N PRO A 414 6.01 -1.34 -13.27
CA PRO A 414 4.64 -1.86 -13.40
C PRO A 414 3.87 -1.83 -12.08
N ALA A 415 2.51 -1.84 -12.14
CA ALA A 415 1.66 -1.76 -10.95
C ALA A 415 1.85 -2.97 -10.02
N ALA A 416 1.98 -4.18 -10.57
CA ALA A 416 2.25 -5.42 -9.83
C ALA A 416 3.70 -5.46 -9.33
N SER A 417 4.01 -4.64 -8.34
CA SER A 417 5.35 -4.42 -7.78
C SER A 417 5.31 -4.25 -6.28
N VAL A 418 6.38 -4.69 -5.61
CA VAL A 418 6.57 -4.56 -4.16
C VAL A 418 7.98 -4.04 -3.89
N CYS A 419 8.15 -3.14 -2.94
CA CYS A 419 9.47 -2.73 -2.44
C CYS A 419 9.42 -2.53 -0.93
N GLY A 420 10.55 -2.67 -0.27
CA GLY A 420 10.61 -2.51 1.19
C GLY A 420 12.00 -2.71 1.76
N LEU A 421 12.03 -2.74 3.08
CA LEU A 421 13.22 -2.94 3.89
C LEU A 421 13.15 -4.31 4.57
N TYR A 422 14.31 -4.88 4.90
CA TYR A 422 14.41 -6.09 5.72
C TYR A 422 15.13 -5.78 7.03
N PHE A 423 14.52 -6.19 8.13
CA PHE A 423 15.10 -6.10 9.47
C PHE A 423 15.35 -7.51 10.01
N GLY A 424 16.59 -7.81 10.42
CA GLY A 424 17.00 -9.12 10.91
C GLY A 424 16.98 -9.28 12.44
N HIS A 425 16.53 -8.26 13.19
CA HIS A 425 16.46 -8.32 14.65
C HIS A 425 15.47 -9.40 15.11
N PRO A 426 15.81 -10.30 16.06
CA PRO A 426 14.92 -11.41 16.46
C PRO A 426 13.61 -10.97 17.10
N GLU A 427 13.57 -9.78 17.71
CA GLU A 427 12.36 -9.22 18.33
C GLU A 427 11.68 -8.14 17.45
N SER A 428 12.13 -7.97 16.19
CA SER A 428 11.45 -7.06 15.28
C SER A 428 10.01 -7.54 15.02
N ARG A 429 9.10 -6.58 14.97
CA ARG A 429 7.66 -6.84 14.79
C ARG A 429 7.00 -5.70 14.05
N TYR A 430 5.91 -5.99 13.36
CA TYR A 430 5.08 -4.98 12.76
C TYR A 430 4.34 -4.16 13.82
N PHE A 431 4.23 -2.87 13.58
CA PHE A 431 3.46 -1.93 14.38
C PHE A 431 2.86 -0.85 13.46
N ALA A 432 1.92 -0.08 13.97
CA ALA A 432 1.42 1.11 13.29
C ALA A 432 1.97 2.35 13.98
N VAL A 433 2.55 3.28 13.22
CA VAL A 433 2.91 4.61 13.69
C VAL A 433 1.65 5.35 14.13
N ASP A 434 0.56 5.17 13.39
CA ASP A 434 -0.71 5.84 13.63
C ASP A 434 -0.58 7.37 13.56
N ARG A 435 -1.05 8.07 14.58
CA ARG A 435 -1.03 9.54 14.64
C ARG A 435 0.23 10.06 15.30
N ILE A 436 0.74 11.16 14.75
CA ILE A 436 1.91 11.88 15.23
C ILE A 436 1.58 13.34 15.53
N THR A 437 2.30 13.94 16.45
CA THR A 437 2.17 15.34 16.83
C THR A 437 3.03 16.25 15.95
N ARG A 438 2.76 17.54 16.00
CA ARG A 438 3.47 18.54 15.19
C ARG A 438 4.97 18.60 15.49
N ASP A 439 5.37 18.41 16.74
CA ASP A 439 6.77 18.38 17.14
C ASP A 439 7.56 17.23 16.48
N GLN A 440 6.94 16.07 16.26
CA GLN A 440 7.57 14.99 15.49
C GLN A 440 7.62 15.32 13.99
N VAL A 441 6.59 15.94 13.43
CA VAL A 441 6.58 16.35 12.01
C VAL A 441 7.68 17.39 11.76
N GLU A 442 7.86 18.37 12.64
CA GLU A 442 8.93 19.37 12.55
C GLU A 442 10.31 18.74 12.67
N ASP A 443 10.51 17.79 13.60
CA ASP A 443 11.75 17.03 13.73
C ASP A 443 12.03 16.18 12.48
N TYR A 444 11.03 15.45 11.99
CA TYR A 444 11.15 14.62 10.79
C TYR A 444 11.48 15.45 9.55
N ALA A 445 10.82 16.60 9.38
CA ALA A 445 11.09 17.55 8.30
C ALA A 445 12.54 18.05 8.34
N ALA A 446 13.03 18.40 9.54
CA ALA A 446 14.41 18.86 9.74
C ALA A 446 15.44 17.75 9.42
N ARG A 447 15.22 16.52 9.91
CA ARG A 447 16.10 15.36 9.63
C ARG A 447 16.17 15.05 8.15
N LYS A 448 15.03 15.14 7.45
CA LYS A 448 14.87 14.81 6.03
C LYS A 448 15.27 15.95 5.10
N GLY A 449 15.43 17.17 5.62
CA GLY A 449 15.70 18.37 4.82
C GLY A 449 14.52 18.75 3.91
N MET A 450 13.28 18.44 4.34
CA MET A 450 12.05 18.69 3.60
C MET A 450 11.25 19.81 4.28
N PRO A 451 10.52 20.66 3.53
CA PRO A 451 9.61 21.64 4.13
C PRO A 451 8.53 20.94 4.98
N VAL A 452 8.17 21.52 6.13
CA VAL A 452 7.12 20.98 7.03
C VAL A 452 5.81 20.78 6.27
N ALA A 453 5.40 21.73 5.45
CA ALA A 453 4.17 21.64 4.66
C ALA A 453 4.15 20.43 3.70
N ASP A 454 5.31 20.06 3.13
CA ASP A 454 5.40 18.86 2.28
C ASP A 454 5.30 17.59 3.10
N VAL A 455 5.91 17.54 4.28
CA VAL A 455 5.78 16.41 5.21
C VAL A 455 4.33 16.27 5.68
N GLU A 456 3.67 17.36 6.05
CA GLU A 456 2.25 17.38 6.43
C GLU A 456 1.36 16.85 5.30
N ARG A 457 1.64 17.23 4.06
CA ARG A 457 0.92 16.71 2.88
C ARG A 457 1.08 15.19 2.72
N TRP A 458 2.32 14.68 2.77
CA TRP A 458 2.58 13.25 2.57
C TRP A 458 2.11 12.38 3.73
N LEU A 459 2.09 12.92 4.94
CA LEU A 459 1.65 12.24 6.17
C LEU A 459 0.26 12.67 6.63
N ALA A 460 -0.54 13.32 5.78
CA ALA A 460 -1.86 13.85 6.12
C ALA A 460 -2.76 12.87 6.90
N PRO A 461 -2.84 11.55 6.54
CA PRO A 461 -3.62 10.58 7.30
C PRO A 461 -3.08 10.29 8.71
N ASN A 462 -1.81 10.57 8.94
CA ASN A 462 -1.10 10.31 10.21
C ASN A 462 -1.04 11.55 11.11
N LEU A 463 -1.51 12.71 10.67
CA LEU A 463 -1.47 13.91 11.52
C LEU A 463 -2.47 13.80 12.68
N GLY A 464 -1.99 14.09 13.87
CA GLY A 464 -2.78 14.22 15.09
C GLY A 464 -3.35 15.62 15.31
N TYR A 465 -3.18 16.52 14.34
CA TYR A 465 -3.61 17.92 14.36
C TYR A 465 -4.07 18.35 12.96
N ASP A 466 -4.71 19.49 12.84
CA ASP A 466 -5.00 20.14 11.57
C ASP A 466 -3.84 21.09 11.22
N PRO A 467 -3.17 20.94 10.05
CA PRO A 467 -2.02 21.73 9.63
C PRO A 467 -2.35 23.19 9.33
#